data_a47268f938e898fe2fca5f3632526cd9
#
_entry.id   a47268f938e898fe2fca5f3632526cd9
#
_cell.length_a   1.000
_cell.length_b   1.000
_cell.length_c   1.000
_cell.angle_alpha   90.00
_cell.angle_beta   90.00
_cell.angle_gamma   90.00
#
_symmetry.space_group_name_H-M   'P 1'
#
loop_
_entity.id
_entity.type
_entity.pdbx_description
1 polymer ?
#
loop_
_entity_poly.entity_id
_entity_poly.type
_entity_poly.pdbx_seq_one_letter_code
_entity_poly.pdbx_strand_id
1 'polypeptide(L)'
;QLKTKNQYLCFMLSKKTKYGIKALTYLARQHDKSPVQIATISKSENISLKFLESILLTLRKTGFLGSKKGKGGGYYLLKHPSEIQMTAVMRVLEGPIAMVPCVSLNFYEKCDDCPDENACTVHNLMIQVRDSTLQIFKNTTLESLTKNEF
;
A
#
# COMPACT_ATOMS: atom_id res chain seq x y z
N GLN A 1 -12.63 13.71 -32.75
CA GLN A 1 -11.29 13.07 -32.68
C GLN A 1 -11.12 12.44 -31.33
N LEU A 2 -11.40 11.16 -31.24
CA LEU A 2 -11.16 10.32 -30.07
C LEU A 2 -9.64 10.14 -29.90
N LYS A 3 -9.04 10.81 -28.95
CA LYS A 3 -7.69 10.47 -28.46
C LYS A 3 -7.81 9.26 -27.55
N THR A 4 -7.80 8.08 -28.14
CA THR A 4 -7.54 6.83 -27.43
C THR A 4 -6.10 6.83 -26.95
N LYS A 5 -5.83 7.38 -25.77
CA LYS A 5 -4.65 6.99 -25.01
C LYS A 5 -4.97 5.69 -24.30
N ASN A 6 -4.92 4.63 -25.06
CA ASN A 6 -4.92 3.27 -24.56
C ASN A 6 -3.54 3.00 -23.93
N GLN A 7 -3.32 3.57 -22.76
CA GLN A 7 -2.23 3.18 -21.91
C GLN A 7 -2.75 2.00 -21.10
N TYR A 8 -2.55 0.79 -21.61
CA TYR A 8 -2.64 -0.42 -20.82
C TYR A 8 -1.55 -0.35 -19.75
N LEU A 9 -1.81 0.40 -18.69
CA LEU A 9 -1.01 0.35 -17.49
C LEU A 9 -1.37 -0.94 -16.77
N CYS A 10 -0.67 -2.01 -17.10
CA CYS A 10 -0.69 -3.24 -16.35
C CYS A 10 0.04 -3.00 -15.02
N PHE A 11 -0.54 -2.21 -14.12
CA PHE A 11 -0.05 -2.06 -12.77
C PHE A 11 -0.99 -2.78 -11.83
N MET A 12 -0.59 -3.97 -11.41
CA MET A 12 -1.20 -4.64 -10.27
C MET A 12 -0.96 -3.87 -8.97
N LEU A 13 0.01 -2.96 -8.95
CA LEU A 13 0.38 -2.12 -7.82
C LEU A 13 0.57 -0.67 -8.29
N SER A 14 -0.17 0.27 -7.71
CA SER A 14 -0.04 1.68 -8.07
C SER A 14 1.32 2.26 -7.68
N LYS A 15 1.77 3.30 -8.41
CA LYS A 15 2.97 4.06 -8.03
C LYS A 15 2.85 4.64 -6.62
N LYS A 16 1.65 5.08 -6.23
CA LYS A 16 1.37 5.58 -4.88
C LYS A 16 1.69 4.52 -3.83
N THR A 17 1.19 3.30 -4.01
CA THR A 17 1.42 2.19 -3.08
C THR A 17 2.88 1.77 -3.05
N LYS A 18 3.51 1.60 -4.21
CA LYS A 18 4.94 1.29 -4.30
C LYS A 18 5.79 2.30 -3.52
N TYR A 19 5.53 3.59 -3.71
CA TYR A 19 6.30 4.64 -3.03
C TYR A 19 5.93 4.79 -1.56
N GLY A 20 4.69 4.50 -1.20
CA GLY A 20 4.26 4.45 0.20
C GLY A 20 4.98 3.34 0.98
N ILE A 21 5.08 2.15 0.40
CA ILE A 21 5.85 1.03 0.99
C ILE A 21 7.32 1.41 1.12
N LYS A 22 7.95 1.99 0.08
CA LYS A 22 9.34 2.45 0.14
C LYS A 22 9.57 3.46 1.27
N ALA A 23 8.70 4.45 1.39
CA ALA A 23 8.79 5.46 2.45
C ALA A 23 8.62 4.86 3.85
N LEU A 24 7.66 3.95 4.03
CA LEU A 24 7.47 3.24 5.30
C LEU A 24 8.68 2.37 5.65
N THR A 25 9.23 1.63 4.69
CA THR A 25 10.44 0.80 4.89
C THR A 25 11.64 1.67 5.24
N TYR A 26 11.79 2.83 4.60
CA TYR A 26 12.84 3.80 4.97
C TYR A 26 12.69 4.26 6.43
N LEU A 27 11.49 4.67 6.83
CA LEU A 27 11.19 5.08 8.21
C LEU A 27 11.36 3.95 9.21
N ALA A 28 11.05 2.72 8.84
CA ALA A 28 11.24 1.54 9.69
C ALA A 28 12.72 1.29 9.99
N ARG A 29 13.61 1.48 9.03
CA ARG A 29 15.07 1.40 9.24
C ARG A 29 15.61 2.51 10.13
N GLN A 30 14.83 3.57 10.37
CA GLN A 30 15.16 4.72 11.21
C GLN A 30 14.29 4.79 12.48
N HIS A 31 13.54 3.72 12.80
CA HIS A 31 12.50 3.74 13.82
C HIS A 31 12.97 4.28 15.18
N ASP A 32 14.16 3.87 15.63
CA ASP A 32 14.73 4.29 16.93
C ASP A 32 15.48 5.62 16.87
N LYS A 33 15.38 6.35 15.74
CA LYS A 33 16.06 7.62 15.51
C LYS A 33 15.09 8.80 15.53
N SER A 34 15.65 10.01 15.44
CA SER A 34 14.86 11.24 15.32
C SER A 34 13.92 11.21 14.12
N PRO A 35 12.82 12.00 14.13
CA PRO A 35 11.95 12.16 12.98
C PRO A 35 12.71 12.52 11.71
N VAL A 36 12.31 11.96 10.58
CA VAL A 36 12.99 12.11 9.30
C VAL A 36 12.31 13.16 8.44
N GLN A 37 13.08 14.12 7.93
CA GLN A 37 12.58 15.12 7.02
C GLN A 37 12.15 14.51 5.69
N ILE A 38 11.03 15.01 5.13
CA ILE A 38 10.50 14.53 3.85
C ILE A 38 11.53 14.64 2.71
N ALA A 39 12.35 15.69 2.69
CA ALA A 39 13.39 15.88 1.70
C ALA A 39 14.45 14.76 1.73
N THR A 40 14.76 14.26 2.92
CA THR A 40 15.70 13.14 3.10
C THR A 40 15.12 11.85 2.51
N ILE A 41 13.86 11.54 2.79
CA ILE A 41 13.17 10.36 2.23
C ILE A 41 13.07 10.49 0.70
N SER A 42 12.65 11.68 0.22
CA SER A 42 12.51 11.99 -1.21
C SER A 42 13.81 11.73 -1.97
N LYS A 43 14.93 12.23 -1.46
CA LYS A 43 16.26 12.05 -2.06
C LYS A 43 16.71 10.60 -2.00
N SER A 44 16.58 9.94 -0.86
CA SER A 44 17.02 8.55 -0.67
C SER A 44 16.27 7.57 -1.55
N GLU A 45 14.94 7.73 -1.66
CA GLU A 45 14.06 6.80 -2.38
C GLU A 45 13.80 7.21 -3.83
N ASN A 46 14.36 8.35 -4.27
CA ASN A 46 14.16 8.93 -5.60
C ASN A 46 12.67 9.12 -5.93
N ILE A 47 11.94 9.77 -5.01
CA ILE A 47 10.50 10.07 -5.14
C ILE A 47 10.34 11.58 -5.16
N SER A 48 9.53 12.12 -6.10
CA SER A 48 9.28 13.56 -6.13
C SER A 48 8.67 14.05 -4.80
N LEU A 49 9.15 15.19 -4.30
CA LEU A 49 8.75 15.74 -3.00
C LEU A 49 7.23 15.91 -2.89
N LYS A 50 6.61 16.51 -3.91
CA LYS A 50 5.15 16.78 -3.96
C LYS A 50 4.33 15.48 -3.92
N PHE A 51 4.79 14.45 -4.61
CA PHE A 51 4.08 13.17 -4.62
C PHE A 51 4.25 12.43 -3.29
N LEU A 52 5.46 12.44 -2.74
CA LEU A 52 5.75 11.85 -1.42
C LEU A 52 4.94 12.54 -0.32
N GLU A 53 4.79 13.87 -0.37
CA GLU A 53 4.00 14.63 0.60
C GLU A 53 2.56 14.13 0.66
N SER A 54 1.90 13.91 -0.48
CA SER A 54 0.54 13.40 -0.55
C SER A 54 0.41 12.00 0.06
N ILE A 55 1.42 11.15 -0.14
CA ILE A 55 1.47 9.79 0.41
C ILE A 55 1.65 9.82 1.93
N LEU A 56 2.63 10.58 2.42
CA LEU A 56 2.90 10.71 3.86
C LEU A 56 1.73 11.33 4.61
N LEU A 57 1.03 12.28 3.98
CA LEU A 57 -0.19 12.86 4.53
C LEU A 57 -1.31 11.81 4.68
N THR A 58 -1.48 10.94 3.69
CA THR A 58 -2.43 9.82 3.76
C THR A 58 -2.07 8.88 4.90
N LEU A 59 -0.81 8.45 4.98
CA LEU A 59 -0.31 7.55 6.02
C LEU A 59 -0.41 8.15 7.43
N ARG A 60 -0.23 9.48 7.55
CA ARG A 60 -0.42 10.20 8.81
C ARG A 60 -1.89 10.23 9.23
N LYS A 61 -2.80 10.55 8.30
CA LYS A 61 -4.25 10.59 8.58
C LYS A 61 -4.81 9.23 9.01
N THR A 62 -4.20 8.16 8.53
CA THR A 62 -4.62 6.78 8.85
C THR A 62 -3.88 6.16 10.03
N GLY A 63 -3.04 6.95 10.74
CA GLY A 63 -2.42 6.52 11.99
C GLY A 63 -1.18 5.63 11.85
N PHE A 64 -0.57 5.56 10.66
CA PHE A 64 0.74 4.91 10.49
C PHE A 64 1.90 5.82 10.91
N LEU A 65 1.77 7.12 10.61
CA LEU A 65 2.82 8.10 10.81
C LEU A 65 2.39 9.22 11.77
N GLY A 66 3.32 9.64 12.62
CA GLY A 66 3.31 10.91 13.28
C GLY A 66 4.17 11.93 12.54
N SER A 67 4.00 13.22 12.87
CA SER A 67 4.87 14.27 12.36
C SER A 67 5.18 15.29 13.45
N LYS A 68 6.43 15.78 13.47
CA LYS A 68 6.90 16.85 14.36
C LYS A 68 7.29 18.05 13.52
N LYS A 69 6.88 19.26 13.93
CA LYS A 69 7.22 20.52 13.26
C LYS A 69 8.55 21.10 13.80
N GLY A 70 9.16 21.99 13.02
CA GLY A 70 10.31 22.78 13.43
C GLY A 70 11.67 22.15 13.12
N LYS A 71 12.73 22.75 13.69
CA LYS A 71 14.11 22.29 13.54
C LYS A 71 14.25 20.88 14.14
N GLY A 72 14.73 19.91 13.36
CA GLY A 72 14.76 18.50 13.76
C GLY A 72 13.41 17.78 13.67
N GLY A 73 12.39 18.39 13.05
CA GLY A 73 11.10 17.78 12.77
C GLY A 73 11.12 16.85 11.56
N GLY A 74 9.99 16.23 11.30
CA GLY A 74 9.81 15.28 10.19
C GLY A 74 8.74 14.25 10.49
N TYR A 75 8.79 13.13 9.78
CA TYR A 75 7.87 12.01 9.94
C TYR A 75 8.52 10.86 10.70
N TYR A 76 7.70 10.11 11.43
CA TYR A 76 8.13 8.92 12.18
C TYR A 76 6.98 7.92 12.27
N LEU A 77 7.29 6.65 12.51
CA LEU A 77 6.29 5.60 12.73
C LEU A 77 5.65 5.75 14.10
N LEU A 78 4.32 5.61 14.19
CA LEU A 78 3.57 5.61 15.46
C LEU A 78 3.60 4.26 16.17
N LYS A 79 3.88 3.17 15.42
CA LYS A 79 3.95 1.81 15.94
C LYS A 79 5.29 1.18 15.60
N HIS A 80 5.69 0.19 16.38
CA HIS A 80 6.87 -0.59 16.05
C HIS A 80 6.68 -1.28 14.67
N PRO A 81 7.72 -1.37 13.81
CA PRO A 81 7.62 -1.99 12.48
C PRO A 81 7.06 -3.42 12.48
N SER A 82 7.31 -4.20 13.54
CA SER A 82 6.75 -5.56 13.70
C SER A 82 5.23 -5.60 13.90
N GLU A 83 4.62 -4.50 14.34
CA GLU A 83 3.17 -4.39 14.55
C GLU A 83 2.42 -3.89 13.30
N ILE A 84 3.16 -3.48 12.27
CA ILE A 84 2.58 -2.94 11.04
C ILE A 84 2.51 -4.05 10.00
N GLN A 85 1.34 -4.66 9.87
CA GLN A 85 1.08 -5.68 8.86
C GLN A 85 0.87 -5.06 7.47
N MET A 86 1.40 -5.72 6.45
CA MET A 86 1.27 -5.27 5.06
C MET A 86 -0.18 -5.26 4.56
N THR A 87 -1.06 -6.10 5.10
CA THR A 87 -2.49 -6.04 4.81
C THR A 87 -3.09 -4.67 5.11
N ALA A 88 -2.75 -4.08 6.26
CA ALA A 88 -3.26 -2.76 6.65
C ALA A 88 -2.67 -1.64 5.77
N VAL A 89 -1.40 -1.72 5.45
CA VAL A 89 -0.72 -0.78 4.54
C VAL A 89 -1.34 -0.82 3.14
N MET A 90 -1.55 -2.01 2.59
CA MET A 90 -2.15 -2.20 1.27
C MET A 90 -3.57 -1.64 1.20
N ARG A 91 -4.40 -1.90 2.20
CA ARG A 91 -5.78 -1.37 2.26
C ARG A 91 -5.84 0.15 2.27
N VAL A 92 -4.90 0.82 2.92
CA VAL A 92 -4.84 2.29 2.98
C VAL A 92 -4.31 2.91 1.69
N LEU A 93 -3.31 2.30 1.07
CA LEU A 93 -2.63 2.87 -0.09
C LEU A 93 -3.27 2.46 -1.42
N GLU A 94 -3.67 1.20 -1.55
CA GLU A 94 -4.23 0.63 -2.79
C GLU A 94 -5.76 0.52 -2.74
N GLY A 95 -6.30 0.16 -1.57
CA GLY A 95 -7.72 -0.12 -1.41
C GLY A 95 -8.04 -1.61 -1.35
N PRO A 96 -9.04 -2.10 -2.10
CA PRO A 96 -9.44 -3.50 -2.09
C PRO A 96 -8.31 -4.44 -2.54
N ILE A 97 -8.09 -5.51 -1.78
CA ILE A 97 -7.15 -6.56 -2.14
C ILE A 97 -7.94 -7.64 -2.89
N ALA A 98 -8.35 -7.32 -4.10
CA ALA A 98 -9.10 -8.20 -4.98
C ALA A 98 -8.89 -7.78 -6.44
N MET A 99 -8.78 -8.71 -7.37
CA MET A 99 -8.59 -8.43 -8.79
C MET A 99 -9.91 -8.16 -9.51
N VAL A 100 -11.01 -8.64 -8.97
CA VAL A 100 -12.38 -8.38 -9.45
C VAL A 100 -13.29 -8.04 -8.26
N PRO A 101 -14.27 -7.14 -8.45
CA PRO A 101 -15.12 -6.66 -7.35
C PRO A 101 -15.90 -7.76 -6.63
N CYS A 102 -16.37 -8.78 -7.36
CA CYS A 102 -17.18 -9.86 -6.82
C CYS A 102 -16.46 -10.79 -5.83
N VAL A 103 -15.14 -10.71 -5.70
CA VAL A 103 -14.37 -11.44 -4.68
C VAL A 103 -13.79 -10.53 -3.60
N SER A 104 -14.11 -9.24 -3.63
CA SER A 104 -13.66 -8.28 -2.61
C SER A 104 -14.37 -8.53 -1.28
N LEU A 105 -13.61 -8.62 -0.18
CA LEU A 105 -14.18 -8.82 1.16
C LEU A 105 -14.83 -7.56 1.75
N ASN A 106 -14.36 -6.38 1.34
CA ASN A 106 -14.79 -5.11 1.93
C ASN A 106 -15.57 -4.22 0.95
N PHE A 107 -15.46 -4.50 -0.36
CA PHE A 107 -16.05 -3.70 -1.44
C PHE A 107 -16.63 -4.64 -2.50
N TYR A 108 -17.45 -5.61 -2.03
CA TYR A 108 -18.11 -6.55 -2.91
C TYR A 108 -19.08 -5.83 -3.83
N GLU A 109 -18.99 -6.16 -5.11
CA GLU A 109 -19.93 -5.74 -6.13
C GLU A 109 -20.09 -6.89 -7.14
N LYS A 110 -21.33 -7.26 -7.41
CA LYS A 110 -21.65 -8.33 -8.37
C LYS A 110 -21.33 -7.85 -9.79
N CYS A 111 -20.79 -8.72 -10.63
CA CYS A 111 -20.61 -8.40 -12.05
C CYS A 111 -21.98 -8.33 -12.75
N ASP A 112 -22.18 -7.33 -13.61
CA ASP A 112 -23.43 -7.11 -14.31
C ASP A 112 -23.76 -8.24 -15.32
N ASP A 113 -22.73 -8.88 -15.86
CA ASP A 113 -22.80 -9.95 -16.84
C ASP A 113 -22.71 -11.36 -16.23
N CYS A 114 -22.73 -11.49 -14.91
CA CYS A 114 -22.60 -12.77 -14.23
C CYS A 114 -23.98 -13.28 -13.72
N PRO A 115 -24.58 -14.28 -14.37
CA PRO A 115 -25.87 -14.82 -13.92
C PRO A 115 -25.76 -15.62 -12.61
N ASP A 116 -24.67 -16.38 -12.43
CA ASP A 116 -24.40 -17.18 -11.24
C ASP A 116 -22.89 -17.15 -10.89
N GLU A 117 -22.57 -16.59 -9.75
CA GLU A 117 -21.18 -16.48 -9.27
C GLU A 117 -20.58 -17.85 -8.91
N ASN A 118 -21.40 -18.77 -8.40
CA ASN A 118 -20.93 -20.11 -8.00
C ASN A 118 -20.51 -20.95 -9.21
N ALA A 119 -21.13 -20.73 -10.36
CA ALA A 119 -20.80 -21.36 -11.61
C ALA A 119 -19.65 -20.65 -12.37
N CYS A 120 -19.25 -19.47 -11.93
CA CYS A 120 -18.24 -18.66 -12.62
C CYS A 120 -16.81 -19.16 -12.31
N THR A 121 -16.14 -19.68 -13.33
CA THR A 121 -14.75 -20.18 -13.21
C THR A 121 -13.76 -19.07 -12.86
N VAL A 122 -14.00 -17.84 -13.37
CA VAL A 122 -13.17 -16.66 -13.04
C VAL A 122 -13.33 -16.28 -11.58
N HIS A 123 -14.57 -16.23 -11.07
CA HIS A 123 -14.85 -15.97 -9.66
C HIS A 123 -14.11 -16.97 -8.75
N ASN A 124 -14.25 -18.27 -9.02
CA ASN A 124 -13.63 -19.33 -8.24
C ASN A 124 -12.09 -19.25 -8.24
N LEU A 125 -11.49 -18.91 -9.38
CA LEU A 125 -10.04 -18.68 -9.48
C LEU A 125 -9.62 -17.44 -8.68
N MET A 126 -10.35 -16.33 -8.83
CA MET A 126 -10.01 -15.06 -8.19
C MET A 126 -10.17 -15.09 -6.67
N ILE A 127 -11.03 -15.92 -6.11
CA ILE A 127 -11.08 -16.22 -4.67
C ILE A 127 -9.73 -16.78 -4.20
N GLN A 128 -9.20 -17.78 -4.88
CA GLN A 128 -7.93 -18.39 -4.50
C GLN A 128 -6.76 -17.40 -4.59
N VAL A 129 -6.73 -16.58 -5.64
CA VAL A 129 -5.71 -15.51 -5.81
C VAL A 129 -5.82 -14.50 -4.67
N ARG A 130 -7.04 -14.03 -4.36
CA ARG A 130 -7.29 -13.11 -3.24
C ARG A 130 -6.81 -13.70 -1.91
N ASP A 131 -7.21 -14.92 -1.60
CA ASP A 131 -6.90 -15.54 -0.32
C ASP A 131 -5.40 -15.80 -0.16
N SER A 132 -4.72 -16.25 -1.21
CA SER A 132 -3.26 -16.40 -1.23
C SER A 132 -2.54 -15.06 -1.03
N THR A 133 -3.00 -14.01 -1.72
CA THR A 133 -2.45 -12.65 -1.59
C THR A 133 -2.66 -12.10 -0.17
N LEU A 134 -3.85 -12.26 0.39
CA LEU A 134 -4.16 -11.86 1.76
C LEU A 134 -3.31 -12.60 2.78
N GLN A 135 -3.08 -13.90 2.59
CA GLN A 135 -2.24 -14.71 3.46
C GLN A 135 -0.79 -14.19 3.48
N ILE A 136 -0.23 -13.89 2.31
CA ILE A 136 1.11 -13.31 2.20
C ILE A 136 1.18 -11.97 2.93
N PHE A 137 0.27 -11.04 2.65
CA PHE A 137 0.28 -9.72 3.29
C PHE A 137 0.02 -9.76 4.80
N LYS A 138 -0.80 -10.71 5.27
CA LYS A 138 -1.08 -10.91 6.68
C LYS A 138 0.15 -11.42 7.45
N ASN A 139 0.95 -12.25 6.81
CA ASN A 139 2.15 -12.82 7.42
C ASN A 139 3.38 -11.92 7.26
N THR A 140 3.29 -10.87 6.44
CA THR A 140 4.38 -9.92 6.20
C THR A 140 4.19 -8.67 7.03
N THR A 141 5.19 -8.31 7.85
CA THR A 141 5.25 -7.05 8.59
C THR A 141 6.18 -6.06 7.92
N LEU A 142 6.09 -4.80 8.33
CA LEU A 142 7.03 -3.79 7.85
C LEU A 142 8.47 -4.10 8.29
N GLU A 143 8.65 -4.74 9.44
CA GLU A 143 9.95 -5.19 9.91
C GLU A 143 10.54 -6.27 9.00
N SER A 144 9.75 -7.29 8.62
CA SER A 144 10.23 -8.35 7.72
C SER A 144 10.65 -7.80 6.35
N LEU A 145 9.98 -6.74 5.86
CA LEU A 145 10.42 -6.03 4.65
C LEU A 145 11.80 -5.36 4.81
N THR A 146 12.12 -4.83 6.00
CA THR A 146 13.44 -4.22 6.21
C THR A 146 14.58 -5.22 6.21
N LYS A 147 14.29 -6.47 6.58
CA LYS A 147 15.24 -7.59 6.68
C LYS A 147 15.28 -8.47 5.44
N ASN A 148 14.37 -8.26 4.46
CA ASN A 148 14.12 -9.16 3.32
C ASN A 148 13.78 -10.59 3.76
N GLU A 149 13.02 -10.73 4.85
CA GLU A 149 12.55 -12.00 5.40
C GLU A 149 11.09 -12.23 4.97
N PHE A 150 10.88 -13.06 3.92
CA PHE A 150 9.56 -13.44 3.41
C PHE A 150 9.42 -14.95 3.29
#